data_8bb86f564b31ff43623c7dca0d4edc9a
#
_entry.id   8bb86f564b31ff43623c7dca0d4edc9a
#
_cell.length_a   1.000
_cell.length_b   1.000
_cell.length_c   1.000
_cell.angle_alpha   90.00
_cell.angle_beta   90.00
_cell.angle_gamma   90.00
#
_symmetry.space_group_name_H-M   'P 1'
#
loop_
_entity.id
_entity.type
_entity.pdbx_description
1 polymer ?
#
loop_
_entity_poly.entity_id
_entity_poly.type
_entity_poly.pdbx_seq_one_letter_code
_entity_poly.pdbx_strand_id
1 'polypeptide(L)'
;MKSIKYLISLFLIFTFIKIENGNYRETFLRTNENINYTTLYDEIIQNDIKFPEVVFAQAIIETGHLTSDLFKNENNLFGMKFPTRRETTSIKKSKYGYASYMTWMHSVYDYKLWQNKILSTKNITEEEYIKLLGRVYAEDKNYTKHIKSFIKA
;
A
#
# COMPACT_ATOMS: atom_id res chain seq x y z
N MET A 1 36.48 -13.32 17.12
CA MET A 1 35.95 -14.45 16.31
C MET A 1 34.44 -14.56 16.26
N LYS A 2 33.65 -14.01 17.19
CA LYS A 2 32.16 -14.05 17.14
C LYS A 2 31.55 -13.09 16.10
N SER A 3 32.15 -11.92 15.85
CA SER A 3 31.66 -10.94 14.86
C SER A 3 31.64 -11.43 13.42
N ILE A 4 32.60 -12.22 12.99
CA ILE A 4 32.71 -12.69 11.60
C ILE A 4 31.60 -13.70 11.26
N LYS A 5 31.20 -14.54 12.22
CA LYS A 5 30.10 -15.50 11.99
C LYS A 5 28.73 -14.82 11.74
N TYR A 6 28.46 -13.72 12.40
CA TYR A 6 27.21 -12.95 12.19
C TYR A 6 27.23 -12.21 10.85
N LEU A 7 28.39 -11.71 10.42
CA LEU A 7 28.52 -11.05 9.11
C LEU A 7 28.32 -12.05 7.96
N ILE A 8 28.86 -13.27 8.08
CA ILE A 8 28.68 -14.33 7.08
C ILE A 8 27.24 -14.84 7.06
N SER A 9 26.59 -14.94 8.23
CA SER A 9 25.17 -15.31 8.32
C SER A 9 24.26 -14.26 7.66
N LEU A 10 24.51 -12.96 7.88
CA LEU A 10 23.77 -11.89 7.23
C LEU A 10 23.99 -11.88 5.71
N PHE A 11 25.22 -12.13 5.26
CA PHE A 11 25.56 -12.17 3.84
C PHE A 11 24.94 -13.40 3.13
N LEU A 12 24.85 -14.55 3.81
CA LEU A 12 24.19 -15.76 3.31
C LEU A 12 22.66 -15.59 3.23
N ILE A 13 22.05 -14.91 4.19
CA ILE A 13 20.62 -14.57 4.12
C ILE A 13 20.34 -13.65 2.92
N PHE A 14 21.20 -12.65 2.66
CA PHE A 14 21.10 -11.78 1.48
C PHE A 14 21.34 -12.52 0.16
N THR A 15 22.22 -13.52 0.13
CA THR A 15 22.47 -14.31 -1.09
C THR A 15 21.39 -15.36 -1.34
N PHE A 16 20.76 -15.94 -0.32
CA PHE A 16 19.65 -16.89 -0.48
C PHE A 16 18.38 -16.19 -0.99
N ILE A 17 18.11 -14.96 -0.55
CA ILE A 17 17.02 -14.11 -1.08
C ILE A 17 17.26 -13.73 -2.55
N LYS A 18 18.53 -13.75 -3.01
CA LYS A 18 18.91 -13.38 -4.39
C LYS A 18 18.52 -14.44 -5.43
N ILE A 19 18.20 -15.67 -5.04
CA ILE A 19 17.97 -16.79 -5.95
C ILE A 19 16.50 -16.93 -6.36
N GLU A 20 15.55 -16.47 -5.57
CA GLU A 20 14.12 -16.69 -5.86
C GLU A 20 13.38 -15.56 -6.58
N ASN A 21 13.85 -14.31 -6.55
CA ASN A 21 13.16 -13.23 -7.27
C ASN A 21 14.12 -12.11 -7.69
N GLY A 22 14.34 -11.95 -8.99
CA GLY A 22 15.15 -10.88 -9.59
C GLY A 22 14.70 -9.43 -9.29
N ASN A 23 13.62 -9.23 -8.52
CA ASN A 23 13.01 -7.94 -8.24
C ASN A 23 13.49 -7.25 -6.94
N TYR A 24 14.15 -7.94 -6.00
CA TYR A 24 14.49 -7.32 -4.71
C TYR A 24 15.55 -6.22 -4.81
N ARG A 25 16.46 -6.30 -5.76
CA ARG A 25 17.49 -5.26 -5.94
C ARG A 25 16.87 -3.95 -6.44
N GLU A 26 15.91 -4.03 -7.33
CA GLU A 26 15.18 -2.84 -7.81
C GLU A 26 14.27 -2.27 -6.73
N THR A 27 13.62 -3.12 -5.95
CA THR A 27 12.79 -2.69 -4.81
C THR A 27 13.62 -1.97 -3.75
N PHE A 28 14.82 -2.46 -3.42
CA PHE A 28 15.70 -1.79 -2.46
C PHE A 28 16.22 -0.44 -2.96
N LEU A 29 16.48 -0.30 -4.25
CA LEU A 29 16.89 0.98 -4.86
C LEU A 29 15.73 1.98 -4.93
N ARG A 30 14.48 1.49 -5.06
CA ARG A 30 13.27 2.31 -5.08
C ARG A 30 12.86 2.86 -3.71
N THR A 31 13.38 2.33 -2.60
CA THR A 31 13.02 2.77 -1.24
C THR A 31 13.30 4.24 -0.95
N ASN A 32 14.09 4.92 -1.80
CA ASN A 32 14.40 6.34 -1.73
C ASN A 32 13.72 7.18 -2.84
N GLU A 33 12.86 6.60 -3.68
CA GLU A 33 12.13 7.39 -4.67
C GLU A 33 11.13 8.32 -3.98
N ASN A 34 11.23 9.60 -4.29
CA ASN A 34 10.22 10.57 -3.89
C ASN A 34 8.88 10.20 -4.54
N ILE A 35 7.87 10.01 -3.74
CA ILE A 35 6.53 9.77 -4.24
C ILE A 35 6.01 10.99 -5.00
N ASN A 36 5.42 10.72 -6.16
CA ASN A 36 4.60 11.64 -6.92
C ASN A 36 3.43 10.86 -7.55
N TYR A 37 2.56 11.53 -8.28
CA TYR A 37 1.38 10.89 -8.87
C TYR A 37 1.73 9.78 -9.86
N THR A 38 2.77 9.97 -10.68
CA THR A 38 3.22 8.97 -11.64
C THR A 38 3.78 7.74 -10.93
N THR A 39 4.74 7.92 -10.00
CA THR A 39 5.35 6.79 -9.29
C THR A 39 4.34 6.04 -8.42
N LEU A 40 3.36 6.72 -7.84
CA LEU A 40 2.27 6.07 -7.10
C LEU A 40 1.38 5.23 -8.02
N TYR A 41 0.99 5.77 -9.17
CA TYR A 41 0.15 5.05 -10.12
C TYR A 41 0.89 3.82 -10.69
N ASP A 42 2.16 3.98 -11.05
CA ASP A 42 3.01 2.88 -11.53
C ASP A 42 3.14 1.76 -10.48
N GLU A 43 3.31 2.11 -9.21
CA GLU A 43 3.39 1.13 -8.12
C GLU A 43 2.05 0.36 -7.94
N ILE A 44 0.91 1.05 -8.08
CA ILE A 44 -0.42 0.41 -8.05
C ILE A 44 -0.55 -0.61 -9.19
N ILE A 45 -0.15 -0.25 -10.42
CA ILE A 45 -0.15 -1.14 -11.59
C ILE A 45 0.79 -2.33 -11.38
N GLN A 46 2.03 -2.09 -10.94
CA GLN A 46 3.04 -3.13 -10.75
C GLN A 46 2.64 -4.17 -9.70
N ASN A 47 1.84 -3.78 -8.72
CA ASN A 47 1.26 -4.69 -7.74
C ASN A 47 0.01 -5.43 -8.23
N ASP A 48 -0.38 -5.29 -9.51
CA ASP A 48 -1.58 -5.91 -10.07
C ASP A 48 -2.83 -5.67 -9.19
N ILE A 49 -3.02 -4.43 -8.76
CA ILE A 49 -4.18 -4.00 -7.98
C ILE A 49 -5.36 -3.82 -8.93
N LYS A 50 -6.52 -4.41 -8.60
CA LYS A 50 -7.74 -4.25 -9.39
C LYS A 50 -8.27 -2.82 -9.30
N PHE A 51 -8.81 -2.30 -10.41
CA PHE A 51 -9.36 -0.95 -10.51
C PHE A 51 -8.35 0.15 -10.14
N PRO A 52 -7.19 0.18 -10.84
CA PRO A 52 -6.06 1.03 -10.44
C PRO A 52 -6.41 2.52 -10.41
N GLU A 53 -7.26 3.02 -11.30
CA GLU A 53 -7.73 4.41 -11.33
C GLU A 53 -8.53 4.75 -10.06
N VAL A 54 -9.38 3.84 -9.62
CA VAL A 54 -10.17 4.01 -8.38
C VAL A 54 -9.25 4.03 -7.17
N VAL A 55 -8.28 3.12 -7.13
CA VAL A 55 -7.33 3.01 -6.00
C VAL A 55 -6.39 4.20 -5.96
N PHE A 56 -5.94 4.69 -7.11
CA PHE A 56 -5.16 5.92 -7.20
C PHE A 56 -5.96 7.12 -6.68
N ALA A 57 -7.19 7.31 -7.17
CA ALA A 57 -8.08 8.38 -6.70
C ALA A 57 -8.27 8.30 -5.17
N GLN A 58 -8.48 7.10 -4.63
CA GLN A 58 -8.59 6.88 -3.19
C GLN A 58 -7.33 7.34 -2.46
N ALA A 59 -6.14 6.91 -2.89
CA ALA A 59 -4.89 7.29 -2.25
C ALA A 59 -4.69 8.82 -2.21
N ILE A 60 -5.02 9.51 -3.30
CA ILE A 60 -4.91 10.97 -3.37
C ILE A 60 -5.90 11.65 -2.43
N ILE A 61 -7.14 11.18 -2.37
CA ILE A 61 -8.18 11.73 -1.47
C ILE A 61 -7.80 11.49 0.00
N GLU A 62 -7.44 10.26 0.38
CA GLU A 62 -7.09 9.88 1.76
C GLU A 62 -5.84 10.62 2.28
N THR A 63 -4.93 10.94 1.39
CA THR A 63 -3.70 11.67 1.76
C THR A 63 -3.80 13.17 1.63
N GLY A 64 -4.94 13.70 1.18
CA GLY A 64 -5.05 15.13 0.88
C GLY A 64 -3.95 15.56 -0.10
N HIS A 65 -3.87 14.90 -1.26
CA HIS A 65 -2.84 15.13 -2.28
C HIS A 65 -1.40 14.91 -1.78
N LEU A 66 -1.17 13.80 -1.06
CA LEU A 66 0.13 13.39 -0.49
C LEU A 66 0.65 14.35 0.60
N THR A 67 -0.23 15.05 1.30
CA THR A 67 0.17 16.06 2.30
C THR A 67 -0.21 15.72 3.73
N SER A 68 -1.08 14.71 3.97
CA SER A 68 -1.58 14.38 5.30
C SER A 68 -0.48 13.93 6.27
N ASP A 69 -0.67 14.23 7.55
CA ASP A 69 0.26 13.84 8.61
C ASP A 69 0.37 12.31 8.75
N LEU A 70 -0.73 11.59 8.54
CA LEU A 70 -0.72 10.12 8.58
C LEU A 70 0.19 9.55 7.50
N PHE A 71 0.11 10.09 6.29
CA PHE A 71 1.00 9.68 5.21
C PHE A 71 2.46 10.05 5.52
N LYS A 72 2.73 11.30 5.90
CA LYS A 72 4.09 11.79 6.14
C LYS A 72 4.81 11.06 7.30
N ASN A 73 4.08 10.73 8.35
CA ASN A 73 4.67 10.16 9.57
C ASN A 73 4.66 8.63 9.60
N GLU A 74 3.71 8.00 8.91
CA GLU A 74 3.48 6.56 8.99
C GLU A 74 3.53 5.86 7.62
N ASN A 75 3.81 6.59 6.53
CA ASN A 75 3.79 6.10 5.15
C ASN A 75 2.45 5.44 4.75
N ASN A 76 1.35 5.84 5.36
CA ASN A 76 0.03 5.23 5.20
C ASN A 76 -0.81 6.01 4.19
N LEU A 77 -0.84 5.51 2.96
CA LEU A 77 -1.52 6.15 1.82
C LEU A 77 -3.06 6.03 1.86
N PHE A 78 -3.57 5.02 2.52
CA PHE A 78 -4.99 4.63 2.42
C PHE A 78 -5.74 4.74 3.74
N GLY A 79 -5.15 5.33 4.78
CA GLY A 79 -5.79 5.37 6.10
C GLY A 79 -6.04 4.00 6.72
N MET A 80 -5.27 2.98 6.33
CA MET A 80 -5.46 1.61 6.81
C MET A 80 -5.26 1.50 8.31
N LYS A 81 -6.22 0.87 8.99
CA LYS A 81 -6.04 0.47 10.39
C LYS A 81 -5.09 -0.72 10.49
N PHE A 82 -4.38 -0.84 11.62
CA PHE A 82 -3.52 -1.99 11.88
C PHE A 82 -4.34 -3.27 11.90
N PRO A 83 -4.10 -4.23 11.00
CA PRO A 83 -4.93 -5.43 10.90
C PRO A 83 -4.57 -6.44 11.97
N THR A 84 -5.59 -7.16 12.47
CA THR A 84 -5.44 -8.25 13.47
C THR A 84 -5.77 -9.63 12.90
N ARG A 85 -6.32 -9.71 11.68
CA ARG A 85 -6.88 -10.96 11.11
C ARG A 85 -6.52 -11.18 9.64
N ARG A 86 -5.50 -10.52 9.13
CA ARG A 86 -4.95 -10.72 7.79
C ARG A 86 -3.45 -10.46 7.78
N GLU A 87 -2.78 -10.96 6.77
CA GLU A 87 -1.40 -10.59 6.48
C GLU A 87 -1.29 -9.09 6.22
N THR A 88 -0.12 -8.54 6.56
CA THR A 88 0.18 -7.12 6.42
C THR A 88 1.66 -6.88 6.28
N THR A 89 2.03 -5.80 5.59
CA THR A 89 3.38 -5.24 5.54
C THR A 89 3.61 -4.17 6.61
N SER A 90 2.60 -3.90 7.43
CA SER A 90 2.72 -2.93 8.52
C SER A 90 3.73 -3.40 9.56
N ILE A 91 4.66 -2.52 9.94
CA ILE A 91 5.70 -2.80 10.93
C ILE A 91 5.28 -2.49 12.36
N LYS A 92 4.26 -1.66 12.54
CA LYS A 92 3.73 -1.30 13.88
C LYS A 92 2.33 -0.69 13.78
N LYS A 93 1.66 -0.64 14.94
CA LYS A 93 0.41 0.10 15.14
C LYS A 93 0.73 1.49 15.69
N SER A 94 0.21 2.54 15.05
CA SER A 94 0.32 3.90 15.56
C SER A 94 -0.54 4.12 16.80
N LYS A 95 -0.33 5.23 17.51
CA LYS A 95 -1.13 5.58 18.71
C LYS A 95 -2.63 5.73 18.43
N TYR A 96 -3.02 6.01 17.20
CA TYR A 96 -4.43 6.13 16.78
C TYR A 96 -4.99 4.87 16.13
N GLY A 97 -4.24 3.77 16.19
CA GLY A 97 -4.70 2.47 15.68
C GLY A 97 -4.48 2.26 14.19
N TYR A 98 -3.82 3.19 13.49
CA TYR A 98 -3.46 3.04 12.08
C TYR A 98 -2.24 2.16 11.90
N ALA A 99 -2.14 1.54 10.72
CA ALA A 99 -0.95 0.83 10.28
C ALA A 99 0.17 1.82 9.94
N SER A 100 1.42 1.45 10.28
CA SER A 100 2.62 2.20 9.97
C SER A 100 3.54 1.36 9.11
N TYR A 101 4.12 1.94 8.08
CA TYR A 101 4.91 1.22 7.07
C TYR A 101 6.33 1.75 7.00
N MET A 102 7.26 0.89 6.57
CA MET A 102 8.66 1.29 6.36
C MET A 102 8.78 2.29 5.20
N THR A 103 8.02 2.06 4.12
CA THR A 103 7.94 2.94 2.96
C THR A 103 6.49 3.04 2.49
N TRP A 104 6.18 4.03 1.66
CA TRP A 104 4.86 4.18 1.05
C TRP A 104 4.50 3.02 0.12
N MET A 105 5.48 2.37 -0.52
CA MET A 105 5.27 1.17 -1.35
C MET A 105 4.73 -0.01 -0.54
N HIS A 106 5.19 -0.18 0.71
CA HIS A 106 4.62 -1.19 1.61
C HIS A 106 3.15 -0.92 1.92
N SER A 107 2.72 0.35 1.98
CA SER A 107 1.30 0.68 2.11
C SER A 107 0.50 0.27 0.87
N VAL A 108 1.05 0.44 -0.34
CA VAL A 108 0.42 -0.03 -1.58
C VAL A 108 0.28 -1.55 -1.58
N TYR A 109 1.33 -2.27 -1.20
CA TYR A 109 1.28 -3.73 -1.13
C TYR A 109 0.32 -4.23 -0.04
N ASP A 110 0.24 -3.56 1.11
CA ASP A 110 -0.74 -3.89 2.15
C ASP A 110 -2.20 -3.69 1.67
N TYR A 111 -2.42 -2.66 0.84
CA TYR A 111 -3.70 -2.46 0.17
C TYR A 111 -4.04 -3.62 -0.78
N LYS A 112 -3.06 -4.13 -1.56
CA LYS A 112 -3.24 -5.34 -2.38
C LYS A 112 -3.66 -6.53 -1.56
N LEU A 113 -3.00 -6.80 -0.43
CA LEU A 113 -3.37 -7.89 0.48
C LEU A 113 -4.80 -7.74 1.01
N TRP A 114 -5.19 -6.53 1.39
CA TRP A 114 -6.54 -6.22 1.82
C TRP A 114 -7.55 -6.40 0.68
N GLN A 115 -7.28 -5.88 -0.51
CA GLN A 115 -8.14 -6.01 -1.67
C GLN A 115 -8.36 -7.48 -2.05
N ASN A 116 -7.30 -8.29 -2.09
CA ASN A 116 -7.38 -9.72 -2.35
C ASN A 116 -8.32 -10.41 -1.36
N LYS A 117 -8.23 -10.08 -0.08
CA LYS A 117 -9.09 -10.66 0.95
C LYS A 117 -10.56 -10.30 0.74
N ILE A 118 -10.89 -9.04 0.48
CA ILE A 118 -12.30 -8.60 0.33
C ILE A 118 -12.92 -9.02 -1.00
N LEU A 119 -12.09 -9.26 -2.02
CA LEU A 119 -12.51 -9.68 -3.36
C LEU A 119 -12.31 -11.17 -3.63
N SER A 120 -11.83 -11.97 -2.67
CA SER A 120 -11.40 -13.37 -2.85
C SER A 120 -12.41 -14.26 -3.57
N THR A 121 -13.71 -13.98 -3.40
CA THR A 121 -14.81 -14.75 -4.02
C THR A 121 -15.72 -13.89 -4.90
N LYS A 122 -15.33 -12.65 -5.17
CA LYS A 122 -16.19 -11.66 -5.83
C LYS A 122 -15.63 -11.29 -7.21
N ASN A 123 -16.43 -11.49 -8.22
CA ASN A 123 -16.23 -10.87 -9.52
C ASN A 123 -17.17 -9.66 -9.60
N ILE A 124 -16.64 -8.46 -9.39
CA ILE A 124 -17.41 -7.21 -9.32
C ILE A 124 -16.92 -6.23 -10.36
N THR A 125 -17.81 -5.36 -10.77
CA THR A 125 -17.51 -4.23 -11.65
C THR A 125 -16.84 -3.09 -10.87
N GLU A 126 -16.24 -2.14 -11.59
CA GLU A 126 -15.65 -0.94 -11.00
C GLU A 126 -16.66 -0.13 -10.18
N GLU A 127 -17.89 0.03 -10.72
CA GLU A 127 -18.96 0.73 -10.02
C GLU A 127 -19.37 0.06 -8.70
N GLU A 128 -19.39 -1.27 -8.67
CA GLU A 128 -19.62 -2.04 -7.44
C GLU A 128 -18.48 -1.91 -6.46
N TYR A 129 -17.25 -1.83 -6.98
CA TYR A 129 -16.06 -1.61 -6.15
C TYR A 129 -16.09 -0.22 -5.50
N ILE A 130 -16.43 0.84 -6.26
CA ILE A 130 -16.59 2.19 -5.70
C ILE A 130 -17.68 2.20 -4.61
N LYS A 131 -18.80 1.51 -4.81
CA LYS A 131 -19.85 1.37 -3.79
C LYS A 131 -19.38 0.59 -2.56
N LEU A 132 -18.55 -0.44 -2.76
CA LEU A 132 -17.94 -1.18 -1.66
C LEU A 132 -17.03 -0.28 -0.81
N LEU A 133 -16.16 0.50 -1.47
CA LEU A 133 -15.30 1.48 -0.80
C LEU A 133 -16.11 2.49 0.00
N GLY A 134 -17.19 3.02 -0.56
CA GLY A 134 -18.10 3.92 0.15
C GLY A 134 -18.69 3.34 1.43
N ARG A 135 -18.87 2.02 1.53
CA ARG A 135 -19.35 1.35 2.74
C ARG A 135 -18.25 1.05 3.75
N VAL A 136 -17.03 0.87 3.30
CA VAL A 136 -15.90 0.44 4.14
C VAL A 136 -15.12 1.64 4.69
N TYR A 137 -14.99 2.70 3.90
CA TYR A 137 -14.20 3.89 4.23
C TYR A 137 -15.04 5.10 4.61
N ALA A 138 -16.33 5.12 4.25
CA ALA A 138 -17.09 6.36 4.30
C ALA A 138 -17.70 6.66 5.68
N GLU A 139 -17.02 7.50 6.44
CA GLU A 139 -17.69 8.45 7.33
C GLU A 139 -18.31 9.61 6.52
N ASP A 140 -17.78 9.92 5.33
CA ASP A 140 -18.29 10.94 4.42
C ASP A 140 -19.28 10.35 3.39
N LYS A 141 -20.53 10.85 3.41
CA LYS A 141 -21.59 10.46 2.45
C LYS A 141 -21.24 10.80 0.99
N ASN A 142 -20.30 11.70 0.75
CA ASN A 142 -19.85 12.12 -0.59
C ASN A 142 -18.63 11.36 -1.10
N TYR A 143 -18.09 10.42 -0.33
CA TYR A 143 -16.85 9.71 -0.66
C TYR A 143 -16.84 9.12 -2.08
N THR A 144 -17.89 8.38 -2.44
CA THR A 144 -18.02 7.78 -3.79
C THR A 144 -18.13 8.82 -4.91
N LYS A 145 -18.72 9.98 -4.61
CA LYS A 145 -18.81 11.11 -5.54
C LYS A 145 -17.43 11.73 -5.76
N HIS A 146 -16.64 11.90 -4.71
CA HIS A 146 -15.28 12.43 -4.79
C HIS A 146 -14.39 11.52 -5.65
N ILE A 147 -14.40 10.19 -5.42
CA ILE A 147 -13.68 9.23 -6.26
C ILE A 147 -14.09 9.37 -7.72
N LYS A 148 -15.40 9.33 -8.02
CA LYS A 148 -15.92 9.44 -9.40
C LYS A 148 -15.55 10.76 -10.07
N SER A 149 -15.55 11.86 -9.33
CA SER A 149 -15.16 13.17 -9.86
C SER A 149 -13.66 13.20 -10.20
N PHE A 150 -12.83 12.58 -9.37
CA PHE A 150 -11.39 12.50 -9.59
C PHE A 150 -11.03 11.68 -10.84
N ILE A 151 -11.68 10.52 -11.05
CA ILE A 151 -11.44 9.65 -12.20
C ILE A 151 -11.86 10.32 -13.54
N LYS A 152 -12.83 11.23 -13.50
CA LYS A 152 -13.36 11.93 -14.70
C LYS A 152 -12.58 13.19 -15.08
N ALA A 153 -11.72 13.69 -14.19
CA ALA A 153 -10.94 14.90 -14.38
C ALA A 153 -9.69 14.66 -15.23
#